data_b84d92856f99cdc908337679c23fc195
#
_entry.id   b84d92856f99cdc908337679c23fc195
#
_cell.length_a   1.000
_cell.length_b   1.000
_cell.length_c   1.000
_cell.angle_alpha   90.00
_cell.angle_beta   90.00
_cell.angle_gamma   90.00
#
_symmetry.space_group_name_H-M   'P 1'
#
loop_
_entity.id
_entity.type
_entity.pdbx_description
1 polymer ?
#
loop_
_entity_poly.entity_id
_entity_poly.type
_entity_poly.pdbx_seq_one_letter_code
_entity_poly.pdbx_strand_id
1 'polypeptide(L)'
;MIERLLLTGAGGRLGSYLREPLSKLCTELVSTDIKSQIGSLYKNEKFVSADLAKFDEVLPLTEGVTMICHFGAVVDELPFDNLLGPNFVGSYNVWESARKNNVKRIIYASSIHAVGMYSKTKTITPSTHHKPDGFYGLSKCFTE
;
A
#
# COMPACT_ATOMS: atom_id res chain seq x y z
N MET A 1 -5.62 -6.69 19.96
CA MET A 1 -5.12 -5.36 19.52
C MET A 1 -3.85 -5.59 18.73
N ILE A 2 -3.65 -4.91 17.60
CA ILE A 2 -2.42 -5.00 16.79
C ILE A 2 -1.33 -4.22 17.53
N GLU A 3 -0.13 -4.79 17.66
CA GLU A 3 0.94 -4.13 18.40
C GLU A 3 1.49 -2.93 17.61
N ARG A 4 2.01 -3.17 16.41
CA ARG A 4 2.53 -2.13 15.53
C ARG A 4 2.01 -2.32 14.12
N LEU A 5 1.37 -1.27 13.57
CA LEU A 5 0.77 -1.27 12.25
C LEU A 5 1.46 -0.25 11.36
N LEU A 6 1.83 -0.65 10.15
CA LEU A 6 2.34 0.26 9.12
C LEU A 6 1.22 0.59 8.13
N LEU A 7 0.95 1.87 7.91
CA LEU A 7 0.09 2.38 6.85
C LEU A 7 0.94 3.09 5.80
N THR A 8 1.01 2.57 4.58
CA THR A 8 1.64 3.27 3.45
C THR A 8 0.62 4.07 2.66
N GLY A 9 1.03 5.17 2.03
CA GLY A 9 0.13 6.07 1.35
C GLY A 9 -0.76 6.88 2.31
N ALA A 10 -0.27 7.13 3.53
CA ALA A 10 -1.02 7.76 4.62
C ALA A 10 -1.49 9.19 4.32
N GLY A 11 -0.79 9.91 3.44
CA GLY A 11 -1.15 11.25 2.97
C GLY A 11 -2.02 11.24 1.70
N GLY A 12 -2.35 10.06 1.17
CA GLY A 12 -3.23 9.88 0.03
C GLY A 12 -4.71 10.00 0.40
N ARG A 13 -5.58 9.93 -0.62
CA ARG A 13 -7.03 10.07 -0.44
C ARG A 13 -7.61 9.05 0.55
N LEU A 14 -7.35 7.75 0.36
CA LEU A 14 -7.84 6.72 1.28
C LEU A 14 -7.04 6.67 2.57
N GLY A 15 -5.71 6.78 2.49
CA GLY A 15 -4.84 6.73 3.65
C GLY A 15 -5.20 7.76 4.72
N SER A 16 -5.48 9.00 4.31
CA SER A 16 -5.85 10.07 5.25
C SER A 16 -7.12 9.76 6.06
N TYR A 17 -8.11 9.10 5.47
CA TYR A 17 -9.31 8.65 6.18
C TYR A 17 -9.06 7.43 7.07
N LEU A 18 -8.09 6.58 6.71
CA LEU A 18 -7.81 5.35 7.45
C LEU A 18 -6.95 5.58 8.70
N ARG A 19 -6.21 6.67 8.78
CA ARG A 19 -5.32 6.97 9.93
C ARG A 19 -6.06 6.93 11.26
N GLU A 20 -7.21 7.59 11.37
CA GLU A 20 -7.99 7.62 12.61
C GLU A 20 -8.49 6.23 13.04
N PRO A 21 -9.25 5.48 12.23
CA PRO A 21 -9.71 4.16 12.65
C PRO A 21 -8.56 3.19 12.90
N LEU A 22 -7.47 3.22 12.12
CA LEU A 22 -6.32 2.35 12.33
C LEU A 22 -5.56 2.68 13.62
N SER A 23 -5.45 3.97 13.99
CA SER A 23 -4.82 4.35 15.27
C SER A 23 -5.55 3.77 16.48
N LYS A 24 -6.88 3.55 16.38
CA LYS A 24 -7.68 2.94 17.44
C LYS A 24 -7.55 1.40 17.52
N LEU A 25 -7.03 0.77 16.46
CA LEU A 25 -6.88 -0.69 16.37
C LEU A 25 -5.50 -1.20 16.76
N CYS A 26 -4.52 -0.32 16.92
CA CYS A 26 -3.13 -0.69 17.22
C CYS A 26 -2.57 0.10 18.41
N THR A 27 -1.49 -0.45 18.99
CA THR A 27 -0.74 0.26 20.04
C THR A 27 0.12 1.38 19.44
N GLU A 28 0.73 1.13 18.29
CA GLU A 28 1.52 2.12 17.54
C GLU A 28 1.13 2.06 16.06
N LEU A 29 0.79 3.23 15.50
CA LEU A 29 0.60 3.42 14.06
C LEU A 29 1.82 4.10 13.47
N VAL A 30 2.48 3.43 12.52
CA VAL A 30 3.51 4.04 11.67
C VAL A 30 2.86 4.40 10.34
N SER A 31 2.78 5.68 10.04
CA SER A 31 2.24 6.22 8.79
C SER A 31 3.38 6.66 7.89
N THR A 32 3.36 6.27 6.62
CA THR A 32 4.36 6.71 5.63
C THR A 32 3.71 7.17 4.35
N ASP A 33 4.35 8.15 3.73
CA ASP A 33 3.99 8.71 2.42
C ASP A 33 5.24 9.34 1.79
N ILE A 34 5.21 9.57 0.49
CA ILE A 34 6.28 10.33 -0.19
C ILE A 34 6.24 11.82 0.16
N LYS A 35 5.11 12.32 0.66
CA LYS A 35 4.97 13.69 1.14
C LYS A 35 5.85 13.91 2.37
N SER A 36 6.32 15.14 2.56
CA SER A 36 7.11 15.53 3.73
C SER A 36 6.28 15.66 5.02
N GLN A 37 4.94 15.75 4.90
CA GLN A 37 4.01 15.87 6.03
C GLN A 37 2.61 15.42 5.63
N ILE A 38 1.82 14.97 6.61
CA ILE A 38 0.44 14.47 6.42
C ILE A 38 -0.57 15.13 7.37
N GLY A 39 -0.25 16.32 7.88
CA GLY A 39 -1.07 17.04 8.86
C GLY A 39 -0.86 16.55 10.30
N SER A 40 -1.79 16.88 11.20
CA SER A 40 -1.70 16.51 12.61
C SER A 40 -1.71 14.99 12.81
N LEU A 41 -0.87 14.52 13.73
CA LEU A 41 -0.75 13.09 14.06
C LEU A 41 -1.65 12.73 15.25
N TYR A 42 -2.10 11.48 15.28
CA TYR A 42 -2.79 10.92 16.44
C TYR A 42 -1.80 10.59 17.56
N LYS A 43 -2.27 10.44 18.79
CA LYS A 43 -1.43 10.25 19.99
C LYS A 43 -0.42 9.10 19.87
N ASN A 44 -0.81 8.03 19.22
CA ASN A 44 0.01 6.82 19.01
C ASN A 44 0.52 6.69 17.56
N GLU A 45 0.46 7.76 16.79
CA GLU A 45 0.90 7.78 15.40
C GLU A 45 2.28 8.42 15.26
N LYS A 46 3.13 7.77 14.48
CA LYS A 46 4.40 8.32 13.99
C LYS A 46 4.34 8.44 12.48
N PHE A 47 4.87 9.52 11.94
CA PHE A 47 4.99 9.70 10.50
C PHE A 47 6.46 9.65 10.08
N VAL A 48 6.73 8.92 9.01
CA VAL A 48 8.04 8.86 8.36
C VAL A 48 7.82 9.09 6.86
N SER A 49 8.42 10.13 6.30
CA SER A 49 8.43 10.34 4.86
C SER A 49 9.35 9.31 4.21
N ALA A 50 8.87 8.59 3.22
CA ALA A 50 9.65 7.59 2.50
C ALA A 50 9.14 7.40 1.07
N ASP A 51 10.08 7.17 0.16
CA ASP A 51 9.81 6.73 -1.21
C ASP A 51 9.81 5.20 -1.25
N LEU A 52 8.65 4.59 -1.52
CA LEU A 52 8.52 3.14 -1.59
C LEU A 52 9.41 2.50 -2.66
N ALA A 53 9.80 3.25 -3.69
CA ALA A 53 10.73 2.75 -4.70
C ALA A 53 12.17 2.55 -4.17
N LYS A 54 12.47 3.05 -2.98
CA LYS A 54 13.79 2.93 -2.35
C LYS A 54 13.77 1.91 -1.21
N PHE A 55 14.40 0.78 -1.43
CA PHE A 55 14.41 -0.33 -0.47
C PHE A 55 14.94 0.08 0.91
N ASP A 56 16.02 0.87 0.93
CA ASP A 56 16.67 1.32 2.17
C ASP A 56 15.78 2.28 2.99
N GLU A 57 14.82 2.96 2.35
CA GLU A 57 13.83 3.77 3.05
C GLU A 57 12.65 2.92 3.57
N VAL A 58 12.31 1.80 2.89
CA VAL A 58 11.18 0.93 3.25
C VAL A 58 11.54 -0.09 4.33
N LEU A 59 12.74 -0.68 4.27
CA LEU A 59 13.15 -1.74 5.18
C LEU A 59 13.02 -1.35 6.67
N PRO A 60 13.49 -0.18 7.12
CA PRO A 60 13.36 0.23 8.53
C PRO A 60 11.90 0.46 8.96
N LEU A 61 11.00 0.83 8.04
CA LEU A 61 9.59 1.06 8.36
C LEU A 61 8.87 -0.20 8.83
N THR A 62 9.35 -1.36 8.42
CA THR A 62 8.72 -2.66 8.72
C THR A 62 9.31 -3.34 9.96
N GLU A 63 10.32 -2.76 10.61
CA GLU A 63 10.90 -3.30 11.84
C GLU A 63 9.88 -3.35 12.97
N GLY A 64 9.67 -4.52 13.55
CA GLY A 64 8.70 -4.76 14.62
C GLY A 64 7.23 -4.61 14.21
N VAL A 65 6.96 -4.41 12.92
CA VAL A 65 5.58 -4.29 12.41
C VAL A 65 4.91 -5.66 12.41
N THR A 66 3.70 -5.71 12.96
CA THR A 66 2.86 -6.91 12.96
C THR A 66 2.01 -7.02 11.70
N MET A 67 1.50 -5.89 11.21
CA MET A 67 0.61 -5.82 10.07
C MET A 67 0.88 -4.57 9.22
N ILE A 68 0.77 -4.71 7.90
CA ILE A 68 0.86 -3.60 6.94
C ILE A 68 -0.50 -3.40 6.28
N CYS A 69 -0.94 -2.14 6.21
CA CYS A 69 -2.00 -1.67 5.32
C CYS A 69 -1.34 -0.91 4.17
N HIS A 70 -1.25 -1.54 3.00
CA HIS A 70 -0.53 -0.99 1.85
C HIS A 70 -1.47 -0.28 0.88
N PHE A 71 -1.46 1.05 0.93
CA PHE A 71 -2.25 1.95 0.07
C PHE A 71 -1.36 2.89 -0.77
N GLY A 72 -0.05 2.86 -0.56
CA GLY A 72 0.91 3.68 -1.30
C GLY A 72 1.03 3.22 -2.75
N ALA A 73 0.56 4.02 -3.69
CA ALA A 73 0.66 3.81 -5.12
C ALA A 73 0.30 5.09 -5.88
N VAL A 74 0.75 5.22 -7.12
CA VAL A 74 0.15 6.11 -8.11
C VAL A 74 -1.12 5.45 -8.62
N VAL A 75 -2.25 6.17 -8.58
CA VAL A 75 -3.58 5.60 -8.83
C VAL A 75 -4.16 5.94 -10.21
N ASP A 76 -3.47 6.79 -10.95
CA ASP A 76 -3.86 7.19 -12.29
C ASP A 76 -3.25 6.26 -13.34
N GLU A 77 -3.94 6.10 -14.49
CA GLU A 77 -3.37 5.42 -15.65
C GLU A 77 -2.35 6.36 -16.30
N LEU A 78 -1.09 6.01 -16.19
CA LEU A 78 0.06 6.78 -16.69
C LEU A 78 0.97 5.89 -17.54
N PRO A 79 1.91 6.48 -18.31
CA PRO A 79 2.97 5.72 -18.96
C PRO A 79 3.69 4.80 -17.98
N PHE A 80 4.11 3.65 -18.45
CA PHE A 80 4.72 2.59 -17.63
C PHE A 80 5.86 3.11 -16.74
N ASP A 81 6.74 3.94 -17.26
CA ASP A 81 7.89 4.48 -16.51
C ASP A 81 7.47 5.29 -15.27
N ASN A 82 6.32 5.95 -15.32
CA ASN A 82 5.78 6.69 -14.18
C ASN A 82 5.22 5.77 -13.09
N LEU A 83 4.77 4.57 -13.46
CA LEU A 83 4.21 3.57 -12.56
C LEU A 83 5.26 2.58 -12.05
N LEU A 84 6.35 2.38 -12.79
CA LEU A 84 7.37 1.38 -12.49
C LEU A 84 7.92 1.55 -11.06
N GLY A 85 8.41 2.75 -10.72
CA GLY A 85 8.97 3.03 -9.40
C GLY A 85 7.94 2.83 -8.28
N PRO A 86 6.87 3.64 -8.22
CA PRO A 86 5.94 3.61 -7.08
C PRO A 86 5.12 2.32 -6.99
N ASN A 87 4.67 1.75 -8.12
CA ASN A 87 3.70 0.66 -8.09
C ASN A 87 4.34 -0.73 -8.16
N PHE A 88 5.36 -0.94 -8.96
CA PHE A 88 6.02 -2.25 -9.11
C PHE A 88 7.17 -2.39 -8.12
N VAL A 89 8.17 -1.51 -8.21
CA VAL A 89 9.34 -1.56 -7.32
C VAL A 89 8.92 -1.30 -5.87
N GLY A 90 8.05 -0.31 -5.64
CA GLY A 90 7.53 0.03 -4.32
C GLY A 90 6.77 -1.13 -3.67
N SER A 91 5.89 -1.81 -4.43
CA SER A 91 5.20 -3.01 -3.93
C SER A 91 6.19 -4.12 -3.59
N TYR A 92 7.12 -4.43 -4.50
CA TYR A 92 8.17 -5.42 -4.23
C TYR A 92 8.94 -5.09 -2.94
N ASN A 93 9.35 -3.83 -2.77
CA ASN A 93 10.09 -3.40 -1.59
C ASN A 93 9.28 -3.59 -0.29
N VAL A 94 7.98 -3.29 -0.31
CA VAL A 94 7.10 -3.51 0.85
C VAL A 94 7.00 -5.00 1.18
N TRP A 95 6.79 -5.87 0.18
CA TRP A 95 6.70 -7.33 0.37
C TRP A 95 8.01 -7.92 0.87
N GLU A 96 9.14 -7.54 0.25
CA GLU A 96 10.45 -8.07 0.64
C GLU A 96 10.88 -7.57 2.03
N SER A 97 10.60 -6.31 2.36
CA SER A 97 10.86 -5.78 3.71
C SER A 97 9.99 -6.49 4.76
N ALA A 98 8.71 -6.72 4.44
CA ALA A 98 7.80 -7.47 5.29
C ALA A 98 8.30 -8.91 5.54
N ARG A 99 8.79 -9.58 4.48
CA ARG A 99 9.39 -10.92 4.59
C ARG A 99 10.62 -10.92 5.48
N LYS A 100 11.54 -9.96 5.29
CA LYS A 100 12.77 -9.84 6.08
C LYS A 100 12.50 -9.58 7.57
N ASN A 101 11.50 -8.76 7.86
CA ASN A 101 11.15 -8.37 9.23
C ASN A 101 10.02 -9.23 9.85
N ASN A 102 9.67 -10.36 9.21
CA ASN A 102 8.67 -11.33 9.69
C ASN A 102 7.28 -10.71 9.95
N VAL A 103 6.85 -9.74 9.17
CA VAL A 103 5.50 -9.18 9.23
C VAL A 103 4.47 -10.30 8.99
N LYS A 104 3.43 -10.34 9.81
CA LYS A 104 2.49 -11.47 9.80
C LYS A 104 1.38 -11.33 8.77
N ARG A 105 1.04 -10.11 8.38
CA ARG A 105 -0.08 -9.84 7.47
C ARG A 105 0.12 -8.55 6.69
N ILE A 106 -0.23 -8.60 5.41
CA ILE A 106 -0.39 -7.42 4.57
C ILE A 106 -1.83 -7.36 4.11
N ILE A 107 -2.46 -6.20 4.25
CA ILE A 107 -3.73 -5.84 3.61
C ILE A 107 -3.37 -4.89 2.48
N TYR A 108 -3.69 -5.29 1.27
CA TYR A 108 -3.35 -4.56 0.06
C TYR A 108 -4.57 -3.95 -0.61
N ALA A 109 -4.46 -2.70 -1.04
CA ALA A 109 -5.48 -2.03 -1.82
C ALA A 109 -5.32 -2.37 -3.31
N SER A 110 -5.98 -3.43 -3.77
CA SER A 110 -6.07 -3.74 -5.19
C SER A 110 -7.03 -2.78 -5.91
N SER A 111 -7.48 -3.12 -7.10
CA SER A 111 -8.35 -2.30 -7.92
C SER A 111 -9.24 -3.15 -8.83
N ILE A 112 -10.42 -2.60 -9.19
CA ILE A 112 -11.25 -3.17 -10.27
C ILE A 112 -10.51 -3.17 -11.61
N HIS A 113 -9.51 -2.32 -11.81
CA HIS A 113 -8.65 -2.30 -12.99
C HIS A 113 -7.83 -3.57 -13.18
N ALA A 114 -7.63 -4.38 -12.14
CA ALA A 114 -7.03 -5.70 -12.25
C ALA A 114 -7.88 -6.67 -13.10
N VAL A 115 -9.18 -6.40 -13.22
CA VAL A 115 -10.16 -7.18 -13.98
C VAL A 115 -10.95 -6.33 -14.97
N GLY A 116 -10.45 -5.13 -15.29
CA GLY A 116 -11.16 -4.07 -16.03
C GLY A 116 -11.55 -4.42 -17.47
N MET A 117 -10.87 -5.39 -18.10
CA MET A 117 -11.18 -5.83 -19.47
C MET A 117 -12.32 -6.88 -19.55
N TYR A 118 -12.94 -7.25 -18.44
CA TYR A 118 -14.14 -8.07 -18.49
C TYR A 118 -15.38 -7.24 -18.87
N SER A 119 -16.34 -7.91 -19.51
CA SER A 119 -17.66 -7.31 -19.79
C SER A 119 -18.33 -6.88 -18.48
N LYS A 120 -19.05 -5.74 -18.50
CA LYS A 120 -19.84 -5.24 -17.37
C LYS A 120 -20.93 -6.24 -16.88
N THR A 121 -21.30 -7.19 -17.72
CA THR A 121 -22.26 -8.24 -17.38
C THR A 121 -21.62 -9.45 -16.72
N LYS A 122 -20.27 -9.51 -16.67
CA LYS A 122 -19.55 -10.63 -16.06
C LYS A 122 -19.52 -10.47 -14.54
N THR A 123 -20.00 -11.49 -13.85
CA THR A 123 -19.80 -11.59 -12.40
C THR A 123 -18.34 -11.93 -12.11
N ILE A 124 -17.68 -11.08 -11.31
CA ILE A 124 -16.30 -11.27 -10.84
C ILE A 124 -16.33 -11.98 -9.49
N THR A 125 -15.51 -12.99 -9.34
CA THR A 125 -15.35 -13.78 -8.10
C THR A 125 -13.87 -13.84 -7.73
N PRO A 126 -13.50 -14.25 -6.52
CA PRO A 126 -12.09 -14.42 -6.13
C PRO A 126 -11.30 -15.39 -7.02
N SER A 127 -11.97 -16.30 -7.75
CA SER A 127 -11.36 -17.22 -8.70
C SER A 127 -11.28 -16.68 -10.13
N THR A 128 -11.74 -15.47 -10.38
CA THR A 128 -11.67 -14.86 -11.71
C THR A 128 -10.23 -14.45 -12.01
N HIS A 129 -9.67 -14.92 -13.13
CA HIS A 129 -8.31 -14.54 -13.55
C HIS A 129 -8.20 -13.06 -13.81
N HIS A 130 -7.02 -12.52 -13.59
CA HIS A 130 -6.71 -11.12 -13.90
C HIS A 130 -6.88 -10.85 -15.41
N LYS A 131 -7.37 -9.67 -15.72
CA LYS A 131 -7.52 -9.15 -17.07
C LYS A 131 -7.46 -7.62 -17.01
N PRO A 132 -6.25 -7.05 -16.76
CA PRO A 132 -6.09 -5.61 -16.54
C PRO A 132 -6.41 -4.82 -17.79
N ASP A 133 -6.93 -3.62 -17.61
CA ASP A 133 -7.32 -2.69 -18.68
C ASP A 133 -6.24 -1.62 -18.97
N GLY A 134 -5.14 -1.59 -18.23
CA GLY A 134 -4.03 -0.68 -18.43
C GLY A 134 -2.82 -1.02 -17.54
N PHE A 135 -1.81 -0.16 -17.56
CA PHE A 135 -0.59 -0.35 -16.75
C PHE A 135 -0.85 -0.22 -15.26
N TYR A 136 -1.76 0.66 -14.86
CA TYR A 136 -2.19 0.74 -13.46
C TYR A 136 -2.84 -0.59 -13.01
N GLY A 137 -3.80 -1.09 -13.78
CA GLY A 137 -4.41 -2.39 -13.53
C GLY A 137 -3.39 -3.53 -13.49
N LEU A 138 -2.41 -3.54 -14.42
CA LEU A 138 -1.31 -4.50 -14.44
C LEU A 138 -0.46 -4.43 -13.16
N SER A 139 -0.17 -3.22 -12.65
CA SER A 139 0.60 -3.05 -11.41
C SER A 139 -0.14 -3.65 -10.21
N LYS A 140 -1.48 -3.58 -10.21
CA LYS A 140 -2.30 -4.19 -9.17
C LYS A 140 -2.26 -5.71 -9.23
N CYS A 141 -2.36 -6.28 -10.44
CA CYS A 141 -2.19 -7.74 -10.66
C CYS A 141 -0.80 -8.23 -10.23
N PHE A 142 0.25 -7.46 -10.51
CA PHE A 142 1.62 -7.80 -10.10
C PHE A 142 1.75 -7.92 -8.58
N THR A 143 1.04 -7.09 -7.86
CA THR A 143 1.14 -7.02 -6.39
C THR A 143 0.29 -8.09 -5.68
N GLU A 144 -0.83 -8.53 -6.26
CA GLU A 144 -1.67 -9.62 -5.76
C GLU A 144 -0.95 -10.98 -5.80
#